data_dc3eb8433ac958e7747a24dda48ded69
#
_entry.id   dc3eb8433ac958e7747a24dda48ded69
#
_cell.length_a   1.000
_cell.length_b   1.000
_cell.length_c   1.000
_cell.angle_alpha   90.00
_cell.angle_beta   90.00
_cell.angle_gamma   90.00
#
_symmetry.space_group_name_H-M   'P 1'
#
loop_
_entity.id
_entity.type
_entity.pdbx_description
1 polymer ?
#
loop_
_entity_poly.entity_id
_entity_poly.type
_entity_poly.pdbx_seq_one_letter_code
_entity_poly.pdbx_strand_id
1 'polypeptide(L)'
;MNAKSQSGEVIIEGEYATLKYERRLAHPREVVWKAITDPSELAMWFNNKAAINGRNGGTIDFVTGPAGFQTTGRIIVWGPPRVFEHEWHTAPHPQLPNGEAEAVIRWELVRDGDSTTILTMTFSRLTKPTALGFAPGMHAFLDRLEAYLRGDPLPDWVLRYDAVKSFYPS
;
A
#
# COMPACT_ATOMS: atom_id res chain seq x y z
N MET A 1 1.60 -18.12 9.21
CA MET A 1 0.54 -18.01 8.18
C MET A 1 1.14 -18.22 6.81
N ASN A 2 0.46 -18.94 5.94
CA ASN A 2 0.93 -19.05 4.56
C ASN A 2 0.55 -17.81 3.75
N ALA A 3 1.19 -17.60 2.61
CA ALA A 3 1.00 -16.40 1.79
C ALA A 3 -0.46 -16.23 1.32
N LYS A 4 -1.18 -17.32 1.09
CA LYS A 4 -2.58 -17.27 0.63
C LYS A 4 -3.51 -16.71 1.70
N SER A 5 -3.27 -17.00 2.99
CA SER A 5 -4.11 -16.49 4.07
C SER A 5 -3.94 -14.98 4.29
N GLN A 6 -2.88 -14.39 3.72
CA GLN A 6 -2.60 -12.95 3.77
C GLN A 6 -2.99 -12.23 2.47
N SER A 7 -3.59 -12.95 1.51
CA SER A 7 -3.97 -12.35 0.24
C SER A 7 -5.05 -11.29 0.43
N GLY A 8 -4.99 -10.27 -0.43
CA GLY A 8 -6.00 -9.23 -0.47
C GLY A 8 -7.28 -9.68 -1.14
N GLU A 9 -8.31 -8.89 -0.95
CA GLU A 9 -9.60 -9.07 -1.57
C GLU A 9 -9.71 -8.11 -2.77
N VAL A 10 -10.18 -8.61 -3.91
CA VAL A 10 -10.43 -7.79 -5.11
C VAL A 10 -11.94 -7.64 -5.26
N ILE A 11 -12.45 -6.42 -5.11
CA ILE A 11 -13.87 -6.11 -5.18
C ILE A 11 -14.12 -5.31 -6.46
N ILE A 12 -14.82 -5.93 -7.42
CA ILE A 12 -15.08 -5.32 -8.72
C ILE A 12 -16.43 -4.64 -8.71
N GLU A 13 -16.47 -3.36 -9.10
CA GLU A 13 -17.68 -2.54 -9.18
C GLU A 13 -17.69 -1.82 -10.53
N GLY A 14 -18.29 -2.47 -11.55
CA GLY A 14 -18.31 -1.93 -12.89
C GLY A 14 -16.93 -1.85 -13.52
N GLU A 15 -16.52 -0.65 -13.90
CA GLU A 15 -15.22 -0.39 -14.51
C GLU A 15 -14.11 -0.20 -13.48
N TYR A 16 -14.47 -0.10 -12.20
CA TYR A 16 -13.55 0.16 -11.09
C TYR A 16 -13.43 -1.06 -10.19
N ALA A 17 -12.37 -1.07 -9.41
CA ALA A 17 -12.15 -2.12 -8.42
C ALA A 17 -11.49 -1.53 -7.17
N THR A 18 -11.71 -2.22 -6.07
CA THR A 18 -11.08 -1.94 -4.78
C THR A 18 -10.24 -3.13 -4.37
N LEU A 19 -9.03 -2.86 -3.91
CA LEU A 19 -8.17 -3.85 -3.27
C LEU A 19 -8.22 -3.60 -1.76
N LYS A 20 -8.44 -4.66 -0.98
CA LYS A 20 -8.49 -4.56 0.48
C LYS A 20 -7.61 -5.62 1.11
N TYR A 21 -6.74 -5.18 2.00
CA TYR A 21 -5.80 -6.04 2.73
C TYR A 21 -5.95 -5.82 4.22
N GLU A 22 -5.83 -6.90 4.98
CA GLU A 22 -5.79 -6.84 6.44
C GLU A 22 -4.56 -7.61 6.92
N ARG A 23 -3.78 -6.99 7.79
CA ARG A 23 -2.59 -7.61 8.37
C ARG A 23 -2.57 -7.40 9.88
N ARG A 24 -2.32 -8.49 10.59
CA ARG A 24 -2.10 -8.47 12.02
C ARG A 24 -0.60 -8.34 12.27
N LEU A 25 -0.17 -7.22 12.82
CA LEU A 25 1.24 -6.88 13.00
C LEU A 25 1.57 -6.86 14.50
N ALA A 26 2.57 -7.65 14.91
CA ALA A 26 2.99 -7.76 16.31
C ALA A 26 3.87 -6.57 16.73
N HIS A 27 3.35 -5.35 16.53
CA HIS A 27 4.04 -4.09 16.79
C HIS A 27 3.04 -3.04 17.27
N PRO A 28 3.47 -2.10 18.16
CA PRO A 28 2.61 -1.01 18.60
C PRO A 28 2.13 -0.14 17.44
N ARG A 29 0.96 0.44 17.58
CA ARG A 29 0.34 1.25 16.53
C ARG A 29 1.24 2.42 16.09
N GLU A 30 1.92 3.04 17.02
CA GLU A 30 2.81 4.17 16.75
C GLU A 30 4.01 3.76 15.89
N VAL A 31 4.51 2.54 16.08
CA VAL A 31 5.59 1.98 15.25
C VAL A 31 5.10 1.73 13.83
N VAL A 32 3.90 1.16 13.69
CA VAL A 32 3.31 0.91 12.37
C VAL A 32 2.98 2.23 11.67
N TRP A 33 2.43 3.21 12.40
CA TRP A 33 2.16 4.54 11.86
C TRP A 33 3.40 5.17 11.25
N LYS A 34 4.51 5.13 11.98
CA LYS A 34 5.77 5.67 11.50
C LYS A 34 6.23 4.96 10.22
N ALA A 35 6.09 3.64 10.17
CA ALA A 35 6.52 2.87 9.00
C ALA A 35 5.73 3.24 7.73
N ILE A 36 4.48 3.67 7.85
CA ILE A 36 3.64 4.01 6.70
C ILE A 36 3.57 5.52 6.41
N THR A 37 4.17 6.37 7.23
CA THR A 37 4.08 7.83 7.06
C THR A 37 5.42 8.54 7.02
N ASP A 38 6.49 7.94 7.55
CA ASP A 38 7.81 8.54 7.54
C ASP A 38 8.49 8.24 6.19
N PRO A 39 8.87 9.27 5.41
CA PRO A 39 9.50 9.06 4.11
C PRO A 39 10.75 8.18 4.15
N SER A 40 11.58 8.28 5.20
CA SER A 40 12.77 7.46 5.32
C SER A 40 12.45 5.98 5.55
N GLU A 41 11.36 5.68 6.26
CA GLU A 41 10.91 4.30 6.46
C GLU A 41 10.18 3.76 5.22
N LEU A 42 9.34 4.56 4.59
CA LEU A 42 8.69 4.18 3.32
C LEU A 42 9.73 3.82 2.25
N ALA A 43 10.86 4.53 2.22
CA ALA A 43 11.93 4.25 1.28
C ALA A 43 12.59 2.88 1.51
N MET A 44 12.41 2.29 2.69
CA MET A 44 12.98 0.97 3.00
C MET A 44 12.15 -0.19 2.46
N TRP A 45 10.81 -0.05 2.47
CA TRP A 45 9.96 -1.20 2.13
C TRP A 45 8.99 -0.94 0.97
N PHE A 46 8.64 0.30 0.67
CA PHE A 46 7.55 0.63 -0.26
C PHE A 46 8.02 1.48 -1.45
N ASN A 47 8.47 2.68 -1.21
CA ASN A 47 8.74 3.67 -2.25
C ASN A 47 10.23 3.78 -2.57
N ASN A 48 10.55 4.05 -3.83
CA ASN A 48 11.91 4.40 -4.23
C ASN A 48 12.24 5.84 -3.78
N LYS A 49 11.21 6.69 -3.72
CA LYS A 49 11.28 8.06 -3.25
C LYS A 49 9.94 8.43 -2.64
N ALA A 50 9.95 9.12 -1.52
CA ALA A 50 8.73 9.54 -0.84
C ALA A 50 8.87 10.95 -0.28
N ALA A 51 7.84 11.76 -0.48
CA ALA A 51 7.68 13.06 0.16
C ALA A 51 6.25 13.17 0.68
N ILE A 52 6.08 13.56 1.94
CA ILE A 52 4.78 13.70 2.59
C ILE A 52 4.74 15.03 3.34
N ASN A 53 3.72 15.84 3.06
CA ASN A 53 3.38 17.00 3.88
C ASN A 53 2.22 16.59 4.79
N GLY A 54 2.55 16.05 5.97
CA GLY A 54 1.62 15.35 6.86
C GLY A 54 0.65 16.27 7.58
N ARG A 55 -0.48 16.55 6.94
CA ARG A 55 -1.62 17.29 7.48
C ARG A 55 -2.83 17.07 6.57
N ASN A 56 -4.03 17.35 7.07
CA ASN A 56 -5.22 17.40 6.21
C ASN A 56 -5.01 18.46 5.13
N GLY A 57 -5.24 18.09 3.89
CA GLY A 57 -5.00 18.97 2.75
C GLY A 57 -3.54 19.08 2.32
N GLY A 58 -2.62 18.38 3.01
CA GLY A 58 -1.24 18.24 2.56
C GLY A 58 -1.14 17.36 1.31
N THR A 59 0.09 17.04 0.90
CA THR A 59 0.33 16.30 -0.35
C THR A 59 1.25 15.12 -0.12
N ILE A 60 1.14 14.12 -1.01
CA ILE A 60 2.12 13.05 -1.17
C ILE A 60 2.73 13.14 -2.57
N ASP A 61 4.00 12.71 -2.68
CA ASP A 61 4.71 12.61 -3.96
C ASP A 61 5.65 11.40 -3.85
N PHE A 62 5.33 10.35 -4.60
CA PHE A 62 6.01 9.06 -4.51
C PHE A 62 6.51 8.59 -5.86
N VAL A 63 7.65 7.88 -5.84
CA VAL A 63 8.08 7.01 -6.94
C VAL A 63 8.12 5.59 -6.40
N THR A 64 7.42 4.67 -7.04
CA THR A 64 7.18 3.33 -6.48
C THR A 64 7.44 2.24 -7.49
N GLY A 65 8.02 1.15 -7.00
CA GLY A 65 8.22 -0.10 -7.74
C GLY A 65 9.37 -0.07 -8.73
N PRO A 66 9.73 -1.24 -9.29
CA PRO A 66 10.82 -1.33 -10.28
C PRO A 66 10.56 -0.51 -11.55
N ALA A 67 9.28 -0.35 -11.93
CA ALA A 67 8.89 0.46 -13.07
C ALA A 67 9.05 1.96 -12.82
N GLY A 68 9.13 2.39 -11.56
CA GLY A 68 9.26 3.80 -11.20
C GLY A 68 8.00 4.61 -11.47
N PHE A 69 6.83 4.08 -11.10
CA PHE A 69 5.58 4.83 -11.22
C PHE A 69 5.61 6.08 -10.37
N GLN A 70 5.30 7.22 -10.97
CA GLN A 70 5.23 8.49 -10.27
C GLN A 70 3.79 8.76 -9.85
N THR A 71 3.58 9.01 -8.54
CA THR A 71 2.25 9.16 -7.95
C THR A 71 2.22 10.40 -7.08
N THR A 72 1.18 11.19 -7.26
CA THR A 72 0.92 12.37 -6.44
C THR A 72 -0.50 12.30 -5.90
N GLY A 73 -0.77 13.07 -4.86
CA GLY A 73 -2.11 13.14 -4.30
C GLY A 73 -2.21 14.12 -3.16
N ARG A 74 -3.46 14.46 -2.83
CA ARG A 74 -3.79 15.27 -1.68
C ARG A 74 -4.14 14.37 -0.50
N ILE A 75 -3.73 14.75 0.69
CA ILE A 75 -4.09 14.05 1.91
C ILE A 75 -5.52 14.44 2.29
N ILE A 76 -6.40 13.44 2.35
CA ILE A 76 -7.81 13.60 2.67
C ILE A 76 -8.00 13.53 4.18
N VAL A 77 -7.39 12.54 4.84
CA VAL A 77 -7.43 12.38 6.30
C VAL A 77 -6.02 12.16 6.82
N TRP A 78 -5.60 13.01 7.72
CA TRP A 78 -4.37 12.86 8.49
C TRP A 78 -4.74 12.76 9.97
N GLY A 79 -4.92 11.53 10.47
CA GLY A 79 -5.36 11.25 11.84
C GLY A 79 -4.41 10.34 12.61
N PRO A 80 -3.19 10.81 12.96
CA PRO A 80 -2.23 10.00 13.72
C PRO A 80 -2.80 9.49 15.03
N PRO A 81 -2.50 8.28 15.44
CA PRO A 81 -1.85 7.19 14.71
C PRO A 81 -2.85 6.19 14.13
N ARG A 82 -4.05 6.63 13.73
CA ARG A 82 -5.19 5.76 13.43
C ARG A 82 -5.57 5.69 11.97
N VAL A 83 -5.56 6.81 11.26
CA VAL A 83 -6.07 6.89 9.88
C VAL A 83 -5.19 7.78 9.04
N PHE A 84 -4.80 7.28 7.87
CA PHE A 84 -4.14 8.05 6.82
C PHE A 84 -4.83 7.74 5.50
N GLU A 85 -5.49 8.73 4.91
CA GLU A 85 -6.17 8.58 3.62
C GLU A 85 -5.69 9.64 2.66
N HIS A 86 -5.34 9.24 1.44
CA HIS A 86 -4.83 10.15 0.44
C HIS A 86 -5.16 9.69 -0.97
N GLU A 87 -5.24 10.64 -1.88
CA GLU A 87 -5.32 10.35 -3.30
C GLU A 87 -4.07 9.63 -3.76
N TRP A 88 -4.22 8.77 -4.77
CA TRP A 88 -3.14 8.01 -5.37
C TRP A 88 -3.26 8.15 -6.90
N HIS A 89 -2.79 9.28 -7.43
CA HIS A 89 -2.93 9.60 -8.85
C HIS A 89 -1.61 9.29 -9.56
N THR A 90 -1.59 8.17 -10.27
CA THR A 90 -0.38 7.73 -10.98
C THR A 90 -0.33 8.37 -12.36
N ALA A 91 0.80 9.00 -12.67
CA ALA A 91 1.03 9.62 -13.97
C ALA A 91 1.10 8.55 -15.07
N PRO A 92 0.75 8.91 -16.32
CA PRO A 92 0.96 8.02 -17.46
C PRO A 92 2.39 7.51 -17.54
N HIS A 93 2.54 6.24 -17.88
CA HIS A 93 3.81 5.51 -17.91
C HIS A 93 3.73 4.47 -19.05
N PRO A 94 4.85 4.06 -19.67
CA PRO A 94 4.80 3.03 -20.71
C PRO A 94 4.10 1.74 -20.30
N GLN A 95 4.19 1.35 -19.01
CA GLN A 95 3.49 0.18 -18.49
C GLN A 95 2.07 0.50 -17.97
N LEU A 96 1.67 1.76 -17.98
CA LEU A 96 0.36 2.22 -17.54
C LEU A 96 0.00 3.48 -18.37
N PRO A 97 -0.30 3.33 -19.67
CA PRO A 97 -0.36 4.47 -20.60
C PRO A 97 -1.36 5.56 -20.23
N ASN A 98 -2.45 5.20 -19.57
CA ASN A 98 -3.47 6.16 -19.16
C ASN A 98 -3.30 6.65 -17.72
N GLY A 99 -2.31 6.13 -16.98
CA GLY A 99 -2.16 6.42 -15.56
C GLY A 99 -3.36 5.96 -14.75
N GLU A 100 -3.49 6.49 -13.53
CA GLU A 100 -4.66 6.32 -12.66
C GLU A 100 -5.01 7.68 -12.08
N ALA A 101 -6.19 8.20 -12.42
CA ALA A 101 -6.57 9.57 -12.08
C ALA A 101 -7.44 9.70 -10.83
N GLU A 102 -8.03 8.62 -10.34
CA GLU A 102 -9.05 8.70 -9.29
C GLU A 102 -8.79 7.80 -8.08
N ALA A 103 -7.72 7.03 -8.08
CA ALA A 103 -7.44 6.09 -7.01
C ALA A 103 -7.19 6.79 -5.66
N VAL A 104 -7.57 6.10 -4.60
CA VAL A 104 -7.42 6.56 -3.21
C VAL A 104 -6.90 5.40 -2.37
N ILE A 105 -5.95 5.67 -1.49
CA ILE A 105 -5.48 4.71 -0.48
C ILE A 105 -5.91 5.20 0.89
N ARG A 106 -6.46 4.26 1.68
CA ARG A 106 -6.79 4.48 3.08
C ARG A 106 -6.11 3.45 3.95
N TRP A 107 -5.35 3.92 4.92
CA TRP A 107 -4.69 3.11 5.94
C TRP A 107 -5.43 3.30 7.26
N GLU A 108 -5.83 2.20 7.88
CA GLU A 108 -6.49 2.22 9.18
C GLU A 108 -5.73 1.31 10.14
N LEU A 109 -5.40 1.84 11.32
CA LEU A 109 -4.62 1.16 12.34
C LEU A 109 -5.45 1.06 13.62
N VAL A 110 -5.81 -0.17 13.98
CA VAL A 110 -6.59 -0.45 15.19
C VAL A 110 -5.71 -1.21 16.18
N ARG A 111 -5.65 -0.75 17.41
CA ARG A 111 -4.92 -1.45 18.48
C ARG A 111 -5.63 -2.74 18.84
N ASP A 112 -4.84 -3.80 19.02
CA ASP A 112 -5.28 -5.06 19.61
C ASP A 112 -4.32 -5.40 20.76
N GLY A 113 -4.50 -4.72 21.89
CA GLY A 113 -3.55 -4.69 22.98
C GLY A 113 -2.42 -3.69 22.76
N ASP A 114 -1.41 -3.71 23.63
CA ASP A 114 -0.34 -2.69 23.62
C ASP A 114 0.73 -2.94 22.55
N SER A 115 0.84 -4.17 22.05
CA SER A 115 1.94 -4.57 21.18
C SER A 115 1.49 -5.18 19.85
N THR A 116 0.21 -5.05 19.51
CA THR A 116 -0.33 -5.58 18.25
C THR A 116 -1.24 -4.55 17.59
N THR A 117 -1.14 -4.47 16.27
CA THR A 117 -1.95 -3.57 15.44
C THR A 117 -2.62 -4.38 14.33
N ILE A 118 -3.90 -4.12 14.12
CA ILE A 118 -4.60 -4.59 12.92
C ILE A 118 -4.53 -3.46 11.90
N LEU A 119 -3.80 -3.70 10.83
CA LEU A 119 -3.65 -2.77 9.72
C LEU A 119 -4.60 -3.16 8.61
N THR A 120 -5.47 -2.23 8.21
CA THR A 120 -6.32 -2.38 7.03
C THR A 120 -5.89 -1.36 5.98
N MET A 121 -5.60 -1.84 4.79
CA MET A 121 -5.27 -0.98 3.65
C MET A 121 -6.34 -1.17 2.58
N THR A 122 -6.99 -0.08 2.22
CA THR A 122 -8.01 -0.06 1.17
C THR A 122 -7.52 0.81 0.01
N PHE A 123 -7.41 0.20 -1.16
CA PHE A 123 -6.95 0.86 -2.38
C PHE A 123 -8.15 0.89 -3.34
N SER A 124 -8.83 2.01 -3.39
CA SER A 124 -10.12 2.13 -4.08
C SER A 124 -10.03 2.98 -5.35
N ARG A 125 -11.09 2.89 -6.17
CA ARG A 125 -11.26 3.65 -7.41
C ARG A 125 -10.14 3.44 -8.42
N LEU A 126 -9.55 2.25 -8.41
CA LEU A 126 -8.66 1.79 -9.47
C LEU A 126 -9.50 1.37 -10.67
N THR A 127 -9.02 1.62 -11.88
CA THR A 127 -9.61 0.95 -13.04
C THR A 127 -9.36 -0.55 -12.91
N LYS A 128 -10.30 -1.35 -13.39
CA LYS A 128 -10.25 -2.80 -13.22
C LYS A 128 -8.93 -3.43 -13.70
N PRO A 129 -8.42 -3.12 -14.91
CA PRO A 129 -7.16 -3.73 -15.36
C PRO A 129 -5.99 -3.38 -14.44
N THR A 130 -5.92 -2.14 -13.98
CA THR A 130 -4.85 -1.71 -13.07
C THR A 130 -4.95 -2.42 -11.72
N ALA A 131 -6.17 -2.56 -11.18
CA ALA A 131 -6.36 -3.28 -9.92
C ALA A 131 -5.86 -4.72 -10.01
N LEU A 132 -6.17 -5.42 -11.10
CA LEU A 132 -5.72 -6.80 -11.27
C LEU A 132 -4.20 -6.90 -11.33
N GLY A 133 -3.54 -5.93 -11.97
CA GLY A 133 -2.07 -5.89 -12.02
C GLY A 133 -1.44 -5.46 -10.70
N PHE A 134 -2.07 -4.56 -9.96
CA PHE A 134 -1.55 -4.03 -8.69
C PHE A 134 -1.78 -4.96 -7.51
N ALA A 135 -2.78 -5.86 -7.57
CA ALA A 135 -3.14 -6.71 -6.43
C ALA A 135 -1.96 -7.56 -5.91
N PRO A 136 -1.24 -8.31 -6.75
CA PRO A 136 -0.05 -9.04 -6.26
C PRO A 136 1.07 -8.10 -5.81
N GLY A 137 1.19 -6.95 -6.45
CA GLY A 137 2.24 -5.97 -6.13
C GLY A 137 2.09 -5.39 -4.75
N MET A 138 0.87 -5.02 -4.38
CA MET A 138 0.60 -4.49 -3.04
C MET A 138 0.75 -5.58 -1.98
N HIS A 139 0.33 -6.81 -2.27
CA HIS A 139 0.59 -7.97 -1.42
C HIS A 139 2.10 -8.09 -1.14
N ALA A 140 2.91 -8.02 -2.18
CA ALA A 140 4.37 -8.11 -2.04
C ALA A 140 4.93 -6.96 -1.18
N PHE A 141 4.42 -5.74 -1.35
CA PHE A 141 4.83 -4.61 -0.52
C PHE A 141 4.47 -4.82 0.95
N LEU A 142 3.28 -5.34 1.24
CA LEU A 142 2.88 -5.59 2.63
C LEU A 142 3.71 -6.70 3.27
N ASP A 143 4.12 -7.71 2.51
CA ASP A 143 5.06 -8.73 3.00
C ASP A 143 6.42 -8.09 3.33
N ARG A 144 6.87 -7.12 2.54
CA ARG A 144 8.08 -6.35 2.81
C ARG A 144 7.92 -5.49 4.07
N LEU A 145 6.77 -4.89 4.27
CA LEU A 145 6.48 -4.13 5.50
C LEU A 145 6.60 -5.03 6.74
N GLU A 146 6.02 -6.22 6.68
CA GLU A 146 6.10 -7.16 7.81
C GLU A 146 7.54 -7.56 8.12
N ALA A 147 8.34 -7.85 7.09
CA ALA A 147 9.76 -8.18 7.26
C ALA A 147 10.54 -6.98 7.83
N TYR A 148 10.28 -5.78 7.31
CA TYR A 148 10.90 -4.55 7.78
C TYR A 148 10.64 -4.33 9.28
N LEU A 149 9.40 -4.48 9.71
CA LEU A 149 9.03 -4.30 11.11
C LEU A 149 9.68 -5.33 12.03
N ARG A 150 9.88 -6.57 11.56
CA ARG A 150 10.56 -7.62 12.32
C ARG A 150 12.10 -7.47 12.32
N GLY A 151 12.64 -6.60 11.47
CA GLY A 151 14.09 -6.50 11.29
C GLY A 151 14.67 -7.65 10.46
N ASP A 152 13.86 -8.35 9.70
CA ASP A 152 14.27 -9.45 8.83
C ASP A 152 14.72 -8.91 7.45
N PRO A 153 15.50 -9.70 6.68
CA PRO A 153 15.77 -9.36 5.29
C PRO A 153 14.46 -9.21 4.51
N LEU A 154 14.37 -8.15 3.71
CA LEU A 154 13.17 -7.90 2.93
C LEU A 154 13.13 -8.81 1.71
N PRO A 155 11.98 -9.45 1.42
CA PRO A 155 11.85 -10.22 0.18
C PRO A 155 12.01 -9.31 -1.04
N ASP A 156 12.61 -9.86 -2.10
CA ASP A 156 12.68 -9.16 -3.38
C ASP A 156 11.25 -8.97 -3.92
N TRP A 157 10.93 -7.75 -4.33
CA TRP A 157 9.55 -7.43 -4.74
C TRP A 157 9.11 -8.22 -5.98
N VAL A 158 9.98 -8.33 -6.99
CA VAL A 158 9.64 -9.04 -8.24
C VAL A 158 9.41 -10.53 -7.97
N LEU A 159 10.32 -11.15 -7.22
CA LEU A 159 10.18 -12.57 -6.85
C LEU A 159 8.92 -12.80 -6.01
N ARG A 160 8.63 -11.87 -5.12
CA ARG A 160 7.45 -12.01 -4.26
C ARG A 160 6.16 -11.80 -5.05
N TYR A 161 6.13 -10.83 -5.96
CA TYR A 161 5.03 -10.63 -6.89
C TYR A 161 4.72 -11.93 -7.65
N ASP A 162 5.75 -12.54 -8.24
CA ASP A 162 5.58 -13.77 -8.99
C ASP A 162 5.09 -14.94 -8.13
N ALA A 163 5.53 -14.98 -6.87
CA ALA A 163 5.12 -16.04 -5.94
C ALA A 163 3.64 -15.94 -5.53
N VAL A 164 3.07 -14.73 -5.47
CA VAL A 164 1.70 -14.53 -4.97
C VAL A 164 0.67 -14.24 -6.06
N LYS A 165 1.10 -13.96 -7.28
CA LYS A 165 0.17 -13.56 -8.36
C LYS A 165 -0.91 -14.58 -8.66
N SER A 166 -0.67 -15.86 -8.42
CA SER A 166 -1.66 -16.93 -8.63
C SER A 166 -2.83 -16.88 -7.62
N PHE A 167 -2.68 -16.13 -6.53
CA PHE A 167 -3.75 -15.96 -5.54
C PHE A 167 -4.80 -14.94 -5.98
N TYR A 168 -4.56 -14.24 -7.07
CA TYR A 168 -5.41 -13.14 -7.54
C TYR A 168 -5.96 -13.44 -8.94
N PRO A 169 -7.13 -12.85 -9.29
CA PRO A 169 -7.65 -12.93 -10.66
C PRO A 169 -6.66 -12.33 -11.65
N SER A 170 -6.68 -12.83 -12.88
CA SER A 170 -5.82 -12.35 -13.98
C SER A 170 -6.65 -11.69 -15.09
#